data_26329900c0143f7942b0453cf77b6548
#
_entry.id   26329900c0143f7942b0453cf77b6548
#
_cell.length_a   1.000
_cell.length_b   1.000
_cell.length_c   1.000
_cell.angle_alpha   90.00
_cell.angle_beta   90.00
_cell.angle_gamma   90.00
#
_symmetry.space_group_name_H-M   'P 1'
#
loop_
_entity.id
_entity.type
_entity.pdbx_description
1 polymer ?
#
loop_
_entity_poly.entity_id
_entity_poly.type
_entity_poly.pdbx_seq_one_letter_code
_entity_poly.pdbx_strand_id
1 'polypeptide(L)'
;MREQGAQVLHDVPGEGFNLDHVVISTHGIYAIETKTQTKPSPKARVIVNGDSLTVAAYAPDRNPIEQVTAAARWLERRLHQSTGKRFFVRGVVVFPGWFVEQRGARGDVWVLEPKALPAFIENAPVMIAPSDVTFAADHLSRYVRSEAEKAGH
;
A
#
# COMPACT_ATOMS: atom_id res chain seq x y z
N MET A 1 -14.47 0.35 3.46
CA MET A 1 -13.70 1.34 2.71
C MET A 1 -14.37 1.81 1.42
N ARG A 2 -14.95 0.91 0.64
CA ARG A 2 -15.65 1.29 -0.59
C ARG A 2 -16.86 2.18 -0.35
N GLU A 3 -17.48 2.06 0.80
CA GLU A 3 -18.69 2.81 1.15
C GLU A 3 -18.47 4.32 1.21
N GLN A 4 -17.23 4.75 1.45
CA GLN A 4 -16.87 6.17 1.56
C GLN A 4 -16.39 6.75 0.23
N GLY A 5 -16.73 6.11 -0.90
CA GLY A 5 -16.26 6.55 -2.21
C GLY A 5 -14.86 6.08 -2.56
N ALA A 6 -14.25 5.26 -1.71
CA ALA A 6 -12.92 4.69 -1.99
C ALA A 6 -13.01 3.67 -3.13
N GLN A 7 -11.98 3.65 -3.96
CA GLN A 7 -11.81 2.67 -5.03
C GLN A 7 -10.68 1.72 -4.65
N VAL A 8 -10.87 0.43 -4.87
CA VAL A 8 -9.84 -0.58 -4.58
C VAL A 8 -9.52 -1.33 -5.86
N LEU A 9 -8.23 -1.37 -6.21
CA LEU A 9 -7.73 -2.17 -7.32
C LEU A 9 -6.85 -3.28 -6.76
N HIS A 10 -6.86 -4.42 -7.42
CA HIS A 10 -6.10 -5.59 -7.01
C HIS A 10 -5.09 -5.94 -8.09
N ASP A 11 -3.96 -6.52 -7.68
CA ASP A 11 -2.95 -7.06 -8.58
C ASP A 11 -2.51 -6.06 -9.64
N VAL A 12 -2.05 -4.89 -9.19
CA VAL A 12 -1.58 -3.83 -10.09
C VAL A 12 -0.15 -4.14 -10.49
N PRO A 13 0.11 -4.44 -11.79
CA PRO A 13 1.45 -4.79 -12.23
C PRO A 13 2.35 -3.57 -12.34
N GLY A 14 3.52 -3.66 -11.75
CA GLY A 14 4.58 -2.66 -11.87
C GLY A 14 5.72 -3.16 -12.74
N GLU A 15 6.89 -2.57 -12.61
CA GLU A 15 8.10 -2.99 -13.29
C GLU A 15 8.90 -3.92 -12.37
N GLY A 16 8.78 -5.23 -12.59
CA GLY A 16 9.46 -6.25 -11.79
C GLY A 16 8.81 -6.54 -10.45
N PHE A 17 7.58 -6.08 -10.23
CA PHE A 17 6.81 -6.35 -9.02
C PHE A 17 5.31 -6.23 -9.31
N ASN A 18 4.50 -6.70 -8.37
CA ASN A 18 3.05 -6.50 -8.38
C ASN A 18 2.64 -5.85 -7.07
N LEU A 19 1.71 -4.90 -7.15
CA LEU A 19 1.06 -4.37 -5.95
C LEU A 19 -0.18 -5.19 -5.67
N ASP A 20 -0.28 -5.77 -4.46
CA ASP A 20 -1.42 -6.61 -4.09
C ASP A 20 -2.73 -5.83 -4.13
N HIS A 21 -2.70 -4.62 -3.57
CA HIS A 21 -3.87 -3.73 -3.55
C HIS A 21 -3.43 -2.29 -3.69
N VAL A 22 -4.26 -1.51 -4.36
CA VAL A 22 -4.16 -0.05 -4.36
C VAL A 22 -5.51 0.50 -3.93
N VAL A 23 -5.51 1.35 -2.90
CA VAL A 23 -6.72 2.04 -2.42
C VAL A 23 -6.60 3.51 -2.81
N ILE A 24 -7.62 4.04 -3.47
CA ILE A 24 -7.70 5.46 -3.85
C ILE A 24 -8.91 6.04 -3.15
N SER A 25 -8.68 7.01 -2.27
CA SER A 25 -9.73 7.62 -1.46
C SER A 25 -9.48 9.13 -1.35
N THR A 26 -10.45 9.84 -0.80
CA THR A 26 -10.30 11.28 -0.54
C THR A 26 -9.22 11.55 0.51
N HIS A 27 -8.86 10.56 1.33
CA HIS A 27 -7.79 10.69 2.32
C HIS A 27 -6.41 10.46 1.75
N GLY A 28 -6.31 9.76 0.62
CA GLY A 28 -5.02 9.49 -0.01
C GLY A 28 -5.05 8.28 -0.91
N ILE A 29 -3.89 7.98 -1.48
CA ILE A 29 -3.65 6.79 -2.29
C ILE A 29 -2.67 5.90 -1.54
N TYR A 30 -2.98 4.62 -1.46
CA TYR A 30 -2.23 3.65 -0.66
C TYR A 30 -1.81 2.48 -1.52
N ALA A 31 -0.51 2.21 -1.55
CA ALA A 31 0.06 1.02 -2.19
C ALA A 31 0.26 -0.02 -1.10
N ILE A 32 -0.48 -1.12 -1.15
CA ILE A 32 -0.56 -2.08 -0.04
C ILE A 32 0.08 -3.39 -0.45
N GLU A 33 1.04 -3.83 0.36
CA GLU A 33 1.72 -5.12 0.23
C GLU A 33 1.33 -6.00 1.41
N THR A 34 0.89 -7.22 1.12
CA THR A 34 0.50 -8.20 2.15
C THR A 34 1.63 -9.19 2.36
N LYS A 35 2.07 -9.34 3.61
CA LYS A 35 3.10 -10.32 4.00
C LYS A 35 2.46 -11.42 4.83
N THR A 36 2.29 -12.59 4.23
CA THR A 36 1.72 -13.74 4.90
C THR A 36 2.86 -14.63 5.39
N GLN A 37 2.95 -14.80 6.71
CA GLN A 37 3.99 -15.63 7.32
C GLN A 37 3.40 -16.41 8.48
N THR A 38 3.88 -17.63 8.67
CA THR A 38 3.50 -18.47 9.81
C THR A 38 4.24 -17.98 11.04
N LYS A 39 3.52 -17.76 12.15
CA LYS A 39 4.13 -17.37 13.41
C LYS A 39 4.78 -18.59 14.07
N PRO A 40 6.06 -18.47 14.49
CA PRO A 40 6.74 -19.58 15.20
C PRO A 40 6.17 -19.80 16.60
N SER A 41 5.52 -18.80 17.19
CA SER A 41 4.82 -18.91 18.48
C SER A 41 3.71 -17.88 18.56
N PRO A 42 2.71 -18.06 19.45
CA PRO A 42 1.64 -17.07 19.63
C PRO A 42 2.14 -15.71 20.10
N LYS A 43 3.33 -15.64 20.69
CA LYS A 43 3.92 -14.39 21.20
C LYS A 43 4.78 -13.67 20.15
N ALA A 44 5.03 -14.28 19.00
CA ALA A 44 5.81 -13.67 17.96
C ALA A 44 5.11 -12.40 17.45
N ARG A 45 5.90 -11.38 17.20
CA ARG A 45 5.37 -10.08 16.78
C ARG A 45 6.26 -9.44 15.72
N VAL A 46 5.69 -8.46 15.03
CA VAL A 46 6.43 -7.55 14.16
C VAL A 46 6.76 -6.31 14.97
N ILE A 47 8.01 -5.90 14.96
CA ILE A 47 8.46 -4.67 15.65
C ILE A 47 8.96 -3.72 14.60
N VAL A 48 8.40 -2.50 14.59
CA VAL A 48 8.73 -1.47 13.60
C VAL A 48 9.42 -0.31 14.31
N ASN A 49 10.53 0.14 13.74
CA ASN A 49 11.26 1.30 14.24
C ASN A 49 11.74 2.13 13.05
N GLY A 50 11.04 3.24 12.76
CA GLY A 50 11.32 4.05 11.57
C GLY A 50 11.15 3.23 10.28
N ASP A 51 12.22 3.12 9.51
CA ASP A 51 12.24 2.41 8.22
C ASP A 51 12.71 0.95 8.34
N SER A 52 12.85 0.45 9.56
CA SER A 52 13.27 -0.93 9.77
C SER A 52 12.21 -1.70 10.54
N LEU A 53 12.21 -3.02 10.35
CA LEU A 53 11.34 -3.91 11.11
C LEU A 53 11.99 -5.26 11.32
N THR A 54 11.52 -5.95 12.37
CA THR A 54 11.84 -7.35 12.59
C THR A 54 10.56 -8.16 12.64
N VAL A 55 10.62 -9.39 12.17
CA VAL A 55 9.51 -10.34 12.21
C VAL A 55 9.98 -11.51 13.07
N ALA A 56 9.28 -11.77 14.19
CA ALA A 56 9.67 -12.81 15.14
C ALA A 56 11.14 -12.65 15.58
N ALA A 57 11.57 -11.40 15.86
CA ALA A 57 12.91 -11.01 16.31
C ALA A 57 14.03 -11.09 15.26
N TYR A 58 13.70 -11.37 13.99
CA TYR A 58 14.70 -11.46 12.92
C TYR A 58 14.43 -10.42 11.85
N ALA A 59 15.49 -9.83 11.31
CA ALA A 59 15.38 -8.95 10.15
C ALA A 59 15.02 -9.81 8.93
N PRO A 60 14.02 -9.41 8.13
CA PRO A 60 13.71 -10.11 6.88
C PRO A 60 14.87 -9.99 5.88
N ASP A 61 15.03 -10.99 5.00
CA ASP A 61 16.06 -10.97 3.95
C ASP A 61 15.90 -9.75 3.04
N ARG A 62 14.66 -9.37 2.77
CA ARG A 62 14.33 -8.15 2.02
C ARG A 62 13.46 -7.28 2.91
N ASN A 63 13.82 -6.00 3.00
CA ASN A 63 13.05 -5.06 3.81
C ASN A 63 11.74 -4.70 3.09
N PRO A 64 10.58 -5.14 3.59
CA PRO A 64 9.31 -4.85 2.94
C PRO A 64 8.97 -3.36 2.93
N ILE A 65 9.49 -2.58 3.87
CA ILE A 65 9.31 -1.12 3.89
C ILE A 65 9.99 -0.50 2.66
N GLU A 66 11.22 -0.91 2.36
CA GLU A 66 11.93 -0.43 1.16
C GLU A 66 11.23 -0.87 -0.11
N GLN A 67 10.75 -2.11 -0.15
CA GLN A 67 10.04 -2.65 -1.32
C GLN A 67 8.77 -1.85 -1.62
N VAL A 68 7.94 -1.61 -0.61
CA VAL A 68 6.68 -0.88 -0.81
C VAL A 68 6.93 0.60 -1.09
N THR A 69 8.01 1.16 -0.54
CA THR A 69 8.39 2.55 -0.86
C THR A 69 8.72 2.68 -2.35
N ALA A 70 9.51 1.77 -2.90
CA ALA A 70 9.83 1.77 -4.32
C ALA A 70 8.57 1.62 -5.19
N ALA A 71 7.66 0.73 -4.78
CA ALA A 71 6.39 0.52 -5.47
C ALA A 71 5.50 1.77 -5.42
N ALA A 72 5.44 2.43 -4.27
CA ALA A 72 4.67 3.67 -4.10
C ALA A 72 5.23 4.79 -4.99
N ARG A 73 6.56 4.93 -5.07
CA ARG A 73 7.18 5.93 -5.94
C ARG A 73 6.91 5.62 -7.42
N TRP A 74 6.95 4.35 -7.80
CA TRP A 74 6.58 3.94 -9.16
C TRP A 74 5.12 4.33 -9.46
N LEU A 75 4.20 4.07 -8.54
CA LEU A 75 2.78 4.38 -8.74
C LEU A 75 2.55 5.90 -8.87
N GLU A 76 3.27 6.70 -8.09
CA GLU A 76 3.22 8.16 -8.23
C GLU A 76 3.62 8.60 -9.65
N ARG A 77 4.72 8.05 -10.17
CA ARG A 77 5.17 8.37 -11.53
C ARG A 77 4.17 7.89 -12.58
N ARG A 78 3.63 6.68 -12.39
CA ARG A 78 2.64 6.13 -13.33
C ARG A 78 1.39 7.00 -13.40
N LEU A 79 0.88 7.42 -12.25
CA LEU A 79 -0.28 8.30 -12.20
C LEU A 79 0.01 9.66 -12.79
N HIS A 80 1.17 10.23 -12.52
CA HIS A 80 1.55 11.51 -13.11
C HIS A 80 1.65 11.43 -14.64
N GLN A 81 2.25 10.39 -15.17
CA GLN A 81 2.34 10.19 -16.62
C GLN A 81 0.97 10.05 -17.26
N SER A 82 0.06 9.38 -16.58
CA SER A 82 -1.26 9.07 -17.12
C SER A 82 -2.24 10.24 -16.99
N THR A 83 -2.20 10.95 -15.86
CA THR A 83 -3.20 11.97 -15.51
C THR A 83 -2.70 13.41 -15.70
N GLY A 84 -1.40 13.61 -15.71
CA GLY A 84 -0.80 14.95 -15.66
C GLY A 84 -0.82 15.56 -14.26
N LYS A 85 -1.41 14.90 -13.28
CA LYS A 85 -1.50 15.39 -11.90
C LYS A 85 -0.54 14.64 -11.01
N ARG A 86 -0.07 15.31 -9.95
CA ARG A 86 0.81 14.70 -8.95
C ARG A 86 -0.02 14.25 -7.75
N PHE A 87 0.12 12.97 -7.42
CA PHE A 87 -0.52 12.38 -6.24
C PHE A 87 0.57 11.81 -5.37
N PHE A 88 0.46 12.03 -4.05
CA PHE A 88 1.30 11.32 -3.09
C PHE A 88 0.72 9.93 -2.84
N VAL A 89 1.57 8.91 -2.88
CA VAL A 89 1.17 7.53 -2.59
C VAL A 89 1.91 7.06 -1.34
N ARG A 90 1.13 6.59 -0.36
CA ARG A 90 1.70 6.03 0.87
C ARG A 90 1.84 4.52 0.73
N GLY A 91 3.04 4.01 1.02
CA GLY A 91 3.24 2.58 1.12
C GLY A 91 2.66 2.04 2.42
N VAL A 92 2.06 0.86 2.35
CA VAL A 92 1.51 0.17 3.52
C VAL A 92 1.90 -1.30 3.42
N VAL A 93 2.44 -1.84 4.51
CA VAL A 93 2.72 -3.28 4.64
C VAL A 93 1.78 -3.83 5.68
N VAL A 94 1.01 -4.86 5.34
CA VAL A 94 0.11 -5.50 6.29
C VAL A 94 0.54 -6.93 6.58
N PHE A 95 0.46 -7.31 7.85
CA PHE A 95 0.81 -8.64 8.35
C PHE A 95 -0.42 -9.30 8.96
N PRO A 96 -1.22 -10.04 8.16
CA PRO A 96 -2.45 -10.65 8.69
C PRO A 96 -2.18 -11.59 9.85
N GLY A 97 -2.89 -11.38 10.95
CA GLY A 97 -2.79 -12.24 12.14
C GLY A 97 -1.62 -11.95 13.07
N TRP A 98 -0.78 -10.95 12.74
CA TRP A 98 0.36 -10.60 13.60
C TRP A 98 0.06 -9.35 14.43
N PHE A 99 0.55 -9.36 15.68
CA PHE A 99 0.62 -8.13 16.45
C PHE A 99 1.80 -7.29 15.94
N VAL A 100 1.53 -6.03 15.63
CA VAL A 100 2.55 -5.09 15.15
C VAL A 100 2.80 -4.05 16.24
N GLU A 101 4.03 -4.01 16.72
CA GLU A 101 4.45 -3.04 17.75
C GLU A 101 5.23 -1.91 17.08
N GLN A 102 4.75 -0.68 17.25
CA GLN A 102 5.44 0.50 16.77
C GLN A 102 6.33 1.04 17.88
N ARG A 103 7.63 1.20 17.60
CA ARG A 103 8.60 1.81 18.51
C ARG A 103 9.11 3.10 17.90
N GLY A 104 9.22 4.14 18.74
CA GLY A 104 9.66 5.43 18.28
C GLY A 104 8.65 6.10 17.34
N ALA A 105 9.11 7.08 16.57
CA ALA A 105 8.27 7.79 15.61
C ALA A 105 7.93 6.88 14.42
N ARG A 106 6.69 6.97 13.94
CA ARG A 106 6.23 6.25 12.76
C ARG A 106 6.85 6.88 11.52
N GLY A 107 7.36 6.05 10.62
CA GLY A 107 7.86 6.51 9.32
C GLY A 107 6.72 6.76 8.33
N ASP A 108 7.07 7.08 7.09
CA ASP A 108 6.08 7.36 6.04
C ASP A 108 5.30 6.11 5.65
N VAL A 109 5.89 4.94 5.76
CA VAL A 109 5.23 3.67 5.48
C VAL A 109 4.51 3.20 6.73
N TRP A 110 3.23 2.86 6.59
CA TRP A 110 2.50 2.21 7.68
C TRP A 110 2.74 0.70 7.64
N VAL A 111 3.03 0.12 8.80
CA VAL A 111 3.12 -1.32 8.97
C VAL A 111 2.04 -1.71 9.97
N LEU A 112 1.07 -2.51 9.53
CA LEU A 112 -0.16 -2.72 10.28
C LEU A 112 -0.63 -4.17 10.19
N GLU A 113 -1.43 -4.57 11.18
CA GLU A 113 -2.36 -5.68 11.00
C GLU A 113 -3.53 -5.15 10.14
N PRO A 114 -4.04 -5.91 9.15
CA PRO A 114 -5.03 -5.36 8.20
C PRO A 114 -6.27 -4.72 8.82
N LYS A 115 -6.71 -5.20 9.97
CA LYS A 115 -7.91 -4.68 10.64
C LYS A 115 -7.75 -3.23 11.08
N ALA A 116 -6.51 -2.75 11.27
CA ALA A 116 -6.24 -1.38 11.66
C ALA A 116 -6.29 -0.40 10.48
N LEU A 117 -6.19 -0.90 9.25
CA LEU A 117 -6.04 -0.04 8.09
C LEU A 117 -7.22 0.93 7.85
N PRO A 118 -8.49 0.51 7.95
CA PRO A 118 -9.59 1.45 7.74
C PRO A 118 -9.53 2.67 8.67
N ALA A 119 -9.25 2.45 9.96
CA ALA A 119 -9.15 3.56 10.91
C ALA A 119 -7.98 4.49 10.61
N PHE A 120 -6.84 3.94 10.19
CA PHE A 120 -5.68 4.73 9.80
C PHE A 120 -6.01 5.63 8.62
N ILE A 121 -6.71 5.10 7.61
CA ILE A 121 -7.12 5.89 6.45
C ILE A 121 -8.13 6.96 6.84
N GLU A 122 -9.14 6.61 7.61
CA GLU A 122 -10.19 7.54 8.03
C GLU A 122 -9.66 8.68 8.89
N ASN A 123 -8.64 8.42 9.71
CA ASN A 123 -8.04 9.43 10.56
C ASN A 123 -7.01 10.31 9.85
N ALA A 124 -6.63 9.97 8.63
CA ALA A 124 -5.76 10.80 7.84
C ALA A 124 -6.53 12.03 7.30
N PRO A 125 -5.86 13.16 7.08
CA PRO A 125 -6.56 14.32 6.54
C PRO A 125 -7.09 14.08 5.13
N VAL A 126 -8.18 14.75 4.77
CA VAL A 126 -8.70 14.72 3.40
C VAL A 126 -7.77 15.53 2.50
N MET A 127 -7.24 14.92 1.45
CA MET A 127 -6.24 15.51 0.58
C MET A 127 -6.60 15.49 -0.90
N ILE A 128 -7.59 14.68 -1.28
CA ILE A 128 -7.94 14.47 -2.70
C ILE A 128 -9.43 14.73 -2.89
N ALA A 129 -9.74 15.55 -3.89
CA ALA A 129 -11.15 15.82 -4.24
C ALA A 129 -11.82 14.54 -4.76
N PRO A 130 -13.12 14.34 -4.50
CA PRO A 130 -13.82 13.16 -5.01
C PRO A 130 -13.71 12.96 -6.52
N SER A 131 -13.71 14.03 -7.30
CA SER A 131 -13.52 13.94 -8.76
C SER A 131 -12.15 13.43 -9.13
N ASP A 132 -11.11 13.78 -8.36
CA ASP A 132 -9.76 13.29 -8.60
C ASP A 132 -9.61 11.82 -8.18
N VAL A 133 -10.35 11.37 -7.18
CA VAL A 133 -10.40 9.94 -6.83
C VAL A 133 -10.89 9.13 -8.02
N THR A 134 -12.02 9.54 -8.60
CA THR A 134 -12.59 8.87 -9.78
C THR A 134 -11.62 8.93 -10.97
N PHE A 135 -11.04 10.09 -11.20
CA PHE A 135 -10.11 10.32 -12.31
C PHE A 135 -8.87 9.41 -12.21
N ALA A 136 -8.23 9.39 -11.04
CA ALA A 136 -7.06 8.53 -10.81
C ALA A 136 -7.43 7.05 -10.92
N ALA A 137 -8.55 6.65 -10.32
CA ALA A 137 -9.01 5.26 -10.37
C ALA A 137 -9.30 4.80 -11.80
N ASP A 138 -9.92 5.64 -12.60
CA ASP A 138 -10.21 5.31 -14.00
C ASP A 138 -8.93 5.13 -14.82
N HIS A 139 -7.96 6.01 -14.63
CA HIS A 139 -6.67 5.90 -15.32
C HIS A 139 -5.94 4.64 -14.92
N LEU A 140 -5.88 4.34 -13.63
CA LEU A 140 -5.20 3.14 -13.13
C LEU A 140 -5.90 1.87 -13.59
N SER A 141 -7.23 1.85 -13.59
CA SER A 141 -8.01 0.71 -14.09
C SER A 141 -7.73 0.42 -15.57
N ARG A 142 -7.62 1.47 -16.37
CA ARG A 142 -7.27 1.32 -17.80
C ARG A 142 -5.86 0.78 -17.98
N TYR A 143 -4.93 1.25 -17.16
CA TYR A 143 -3.57 0.74 -17.18
C TYR A 143 -3.53 -0.77 -16.85
N VAL A 144 -4.24 -1.18 -15.79
CA VAL A 144 -4.29 -2.59 -15.38
C VAL A 144 -4.87 -3.46 -16.51
N ARG A 145 -5.96 -3.02 -17.15
CA ARG A 145 -6.55 -3.76 -18.27
C ARG A 145 -5.60 -3.86 -19.45
N SER A 146 -4.91 -2.77 -19.77
CA SER A 146 -3.94 -2.74 -20.87
C SER A 146 -2.80 -3.71 -20.64
N GLU A 147 -2.27 -3.78 -19.42
CA GLU A 147 -1.21 -4.72 -19.08
C GLU A 147 -1.69 -6.17 -19.09
N ALA A 148 -2.94 -6.42 -18.68
CA ALA A 148 -3.54 -7.75 -18.75
C ALA A 148 -3.68 -8.23 -20.20
N GLU A 149 -4.08 -7.33 -21.11
CA GLU A 149 -4.18 -7.64 -22.54
C GLU A 149 -2.81 -7.98 -23.14
N LYS A 150 -1.77 -7.22 -22.78
CA LYS A 150 -0.41 -7.50 -23.22
C LYS A 150 0.08 -8.86 -22.71
N ALA A 151 -0.20 -9.19 -21.47
CA ALA A 151 0.19 -10.46 -20.87
C ALA A 151 -0.55 -11.65 -21.49
N GLY A 152 -1.75 -11.43 -22.03
CA GLY A 152 -2.54 -12.44 -22.70
C GLY A 152 -2.07 -12.78 -24.13
N HIS A 153 -1.12 -12.03 -24.65
CA HIS A 153 -0.54 -12.24 -25.96
C HIS A 153 0.88 -12.76 -25.81
#